data_24004a4ac991ed1755fc2205d0e3ef48
#
_entry.id   24004a4ac991ed1755fc2205d0e3ef48
#
_cell.length_a   1.000
_cell.length_b   1.000
_cell.length_c   1.000
_cell.angle_alpha   90.00
_cell.angle_beta   90.00
_cell.angle_gamma   90.00
#
_symmetry.space_group_name_H-M   'P 1'
#
loop_
_entity.id
_entity.type
_entity.pdbx_description
1 polymer ?
#
loop_
_entity_poly.entity_id
_entity_poly.type
_entity_poly.pdbx_seq_one_letter_code
_entity_poly.pdbx_strand_id
1 'polypeptide(L)'
;ADAQLILNYLYKNTDLQVSYNYNVIAIKDKRPVQMGLAAMLDAFIAHRREVILRRSAFDLDKKEKRCHILEGLIKAVSILDEIIALIRSSKDKADSKVKIIEAFGFSEPQAEAIVTMRLYRLSNTDITQLREEFANLQAEIKELHEILEDPKKLKKVMVAELKEVKKAFPTPRLTKIEHEIEEIVIDKVAMIPQEQVMFTISRDGYVKRVSMRSYGAANDAMTGIKEGDHLIGYGEVNTLDNILFFTSKGTYGYVPVYEVDDAKWKEIGSHINSKIKITSDEKITDAFIVKDFKTNAYMISITRHGLVKKTAICEYEVSRNNKTMSNMKLLEDDEVVQTYVAYEEDEILIASKKGYITRYPISLIPATSPRSKGVKAMNLVEDEIASALIYNNDNRQLVVFSDDCACKRMKLTDIDVTGRPTKGSMLCKKVKSKPYHIAYISLHDLNDEIVIANSEIHKVVSKDIPLMAKDATFSAMLKGITDFYLLKELPKVELRELPKQEEVEEEDFEALSLFE
;
A
#
# COMPACT_ATOMS: atom_id res chain seq x y z
N ALA A 1 5.21 8.79 -16.77
CA ALA A 1 5.09 8.81 -15.31
C ALA A 1 3.61 8.97 -14.95
N ASP A 2 3.13 8.21 -13.99
CA ASP A 2 1.75 8.30 -13.50
C ASP A 2 1.58 9.63 -12.73
N ALA A 3 0.70 10.51 -13.23
CA ALA A 3 0.47 11.83 -12.65
C ALA A 3 -0.13 11.73 -11.23
N GLN A 4 -0.98 10.73 -10.97
CA GLN A 4 -1.58 10.51 -9.66
C GLN A 4 -0.55 10.06 -8.62
N LEU A 5 0.38 9.22 -9.02
CA LEU A 5 1.48 8.77 -8.17
C LEU A 5 2.40 9.93 -7.77
N ILE A 6 2.73 10.81 -8.73
CA ILE A 6 3.53 12.02 -8.48
C ILE A 6 2.78 12.94 -7.52
N LEU A 7 1.48 13.16 -7.73
CA LEU A 7 0.65 13.98 -6.86
C LEU A 7 0.61 13.43 -5.43
N ASN A 8 0.40 12.14 -5.27
CA ASN A 8 0.40 11.46 -3.98
C ASN A 8 1.76 11.57 -3.28
N TYR A 9 2.85 11.46 -4.03
CA TYR A 9 4.19 11.69 -3.50
C TYR A 9 4.39 13.12 -3.00
N LEU A 10 3.92 14.11 -3.75
CA LEU A 10 4.00 15.52 -3.36
C LEU A 10 3.15 15.80 -2.12
N TYR A 11 1.93 15.27 -2.03
CA TYR A 11 1.08 15.41 -0.83
C TYR A 11 1.75 14.85 0.43
N LYS A 12 2.44 13.71 0.33
CA LYS A 12 3.06 13.05 1.49
C LYS A 12 4.37 13.68 1.92
N ASN A 13 5.14 14.24 0.97
CA ASN A 13 6.52 14.70 1.23
C ASN A 13 6.69 16.23 1.15
N THR A 14 5.62 16.99 0.93
CA THR A 14 5.67 18.46 0.87
C THR A 14 4.50 19.06 1.65
N ASP A 15 4.51 20.39 1.82
CA ASP A 15 3.42 21.14 2.47
C ASP A 15 2.16 21.31 1.59
N LEU A 16 2.00 20.54 0.51
CA LEU A 16 0.77 20.52 -0.28
C LEU A 16 -0.40 19.88 0.46
N GLN A 17 -0.15 19.02 1.41
CA GLN A 17 -1.15 18.50 2.36
C GLN A 17 -0.67 18.76 3.78
N VAL A 18 -1.40 19.59 4.50
CA VAL A 18 -1.08 19.97 5.88
C VAL A 18 -2.29 19.82 6.78
N SER A 19 -2.05 19.48 8.03
CA SER A 19 -3.08 19.54 9.08
C SER A 19 -3.06 20.91 9.71
N TYR A 20 -4.19 21.60 9.67
CA TYR A 20 -4.35 22.90 10.29
C TYR A 20 -5.23 22.80 11.54
N ASN A 21 -4.63 22.91 12.70
CA ASN A 21 -5.35 22.95 13.96
C ASN A 21 -5.73 24.39 14.26
N TYR A 22 -7.01 24.66 14.50
CA TYR A 22 -7.48 25.98 14.86
C TYR A 22 -8.15 25.98 16.22
N ASN A 23 -7.95 27.09 16.95
CA ASN A 23 -8.60 27.37 18.21
C ASN A 23 -9.24 28.76 18.10
N VAL A 24 -10.57 28.82 18.04
CA VAL A 24 -11.28 30.07 17.86
C VAL A 24 -11.75 30.62 19.20
N ILE A 25 -11.26 31.82 19.54
CA ILE A 25 -11.72 32.58 20.70
C ILE A 25 -12.47 33.80 20.17
N ALA A 26 -13.73 33.94 20.55
CA ALA A 26 -14.56 35.08 20.19
C ALA A 26 -15.14 35.72 21.43
N ILE A 27 -15.50 37.02 21.30
CA ILE A 27 -16.17 37.75 22.40
C ILE A 27 -17.67 37.51 22.32
N LYS A 28 -18.19 36.78 23.32
CA LYS A 28 -19.62 36.59 23.52
C LYS A 28 -19.99 37.15 24.89
N ASP A 29 -21.08 37.91 24.95
CA ASP A 29 -21.57 38.51 26.19
C ASP A 29 -20.48 39.29 26.95
N LYS A 30 -19.67 40.07 26.20
CA LYS A 30 -18.53 40.88 26.68
C LYS A 30 -17.39 40.06 27.33
N ARG A 31 -17.31 38.76 27.09
CA ARG A 31 -16.25 37.87 27.59
C ARG A 31 -15.61 37.06 26.46
N PRO A 32 -14.30 36.85 26.49
CA PRO A 32 -13.66 35.94 25.56
C PRO A 32 -14.09 34.49 25.88
N VAL A 33 -14.59 33.75 24.87
CA VAL A 33 -15.05 32.36 24.99
C VAL A 33 -14.49 31.58 23.81
N GLN A 34 -13.95 30.40 24.10
CA GLN A 34 -13.60 29.45 23.07
C GLN A 34 -14.86 28.83 22.48
N MET A 35 -15.02 28.90 21.16
CA MET A 35 -16.25 28.53 20.48
C MET A 35 -15.97 27.65 19.25
N GLY A 36 -16.79 26.64 19.07
CA GLY A 36 -16.91 25.93 17.79
C GLY A 36 -17.77 26.69 16.78
N LEU A 37 -17.76 26.26 15.52
CA LEU A 37 -18.46 26.94 14.41
C LEU A 37 -19.97 27.13 14.69
N ALA A 38 -20.69 26.13 15.18
CA ALA A 38 -22.11 26.22 15.50
C ALA A 38 -22.37 27.29 16.56
N ALA A 39 -21.59 27.31 17.63
CA ALA A 39 -21.73 28.30 18.70
C ALA A 39 -21.43 29.73 18.21
N MET A 40 -20.50 29.92 17.27
CA MET A 40 -20.26 31.23 16.64
C MET A 40 -21.45 31.70 15.80
N LEU A 41 -22.05 30.79 15.01
CA LEU A 41 -23.24 31.08 14.22
C LEU A 41 -24.43 31.44 15.11
N ASP A 42 -24.65 30.69 16.19
CA ASP A 42 -25.69 30.97 17.16
C ASP A 42 -25.51 32.35 17.84
N ALA A 43 -24.28 32.69 18.22
CA ALA A 43 -23.94 33.98 18.79
C ALA A 43 -24.19 35.11 17.78
N PHE A 44 -23.82 34.93 16.51
CA PHE A 44 -24.11 35.90 15.45
C PHE A 44 -25.62 36.10 15.24
N ILE A 45 -26.39 34.99 15.17
CA ILE A 45 -27.85 35.06 15.02
C ILE A 45 -28.50 35.79 16.20
N ALA A 46 -28.06 35.49 17.42
CA ALA A 46 -28.55 36.16 18.63
C ALA A 46 -28.27 37.66 18.58
N HIS A 47 -27.07 38.06 18.22
CA HIS A 47 -26.69 39.45 18.06
C HIS A 47 -27.51 40.16 16.96
N ARG A 48 -27.68 39.56 15.81
CA ARG A 48 -28.52 40.12 14.72
C ARG A 48 -29.94 40.30 15.16
N ARG A 49 -30.50 39.34 15.89
CA ARG A 49 -31.85 39.47 16.48
C ARG A 49 -31.94 40.69 17.40
N GLU A 50 -30.97 40.85 18.30
CA GLU A 50 -30.93 41.99 19.21
C GLU A 50 -30.85 43.34 18.46
N VAL A 51 -30.01 43.43 17.43
CA VAL A 51 -29.85 44.61 16.59
C VAL A 51 -31.16 44.96 15.88
N ILE A 52 -31.87 44.00 15.29
CA ILE A 52 -33.14 44.23 14.61
C ILE A 52 -34.20 44.71 15.62
N LEU A 53 -34.30 44.08 16.79
CA LEU A 53 -35.23 44.49 17.84
C LEU A 53 -34.96 45.91 18.31
N ARG A 54 -33.72 46.27 18.60
CA ARG A 54 -33.35 47.64 19.03
C ARG A 54 -33.62 48.66 17.95
N ARG A 55 -33.29 48.38 16.69
CA ARG A 55 -33.59 49.25 15.55
C ARG A 55 -35.09 49.44 15.40
N SER A 56 -35.86 48.33 15.39
CA SER A 56 -37.32 48.40 15.26
C SER A 56 -37.98 49.16 16.40
N ALA A 57 -37.51 48.98 17.64
CA ALA A 57 -38.01 49.73 18.79
C ALA A 57 -37.69 51.26 18.67
N PHE A 58 -36.48 51.57 18.21
CA PHE A 58 -36.10 52.97 17.98
C PHE A 58 -36.92 53.62 16.86
N ASP A 59 -37.09 52.89 15.74
CA ASP A 59 -37.90 53.40 14.61
C ASP A 59 -39.38 53.53 14.98
N LEU A 60 -39.91 52.62 15.80
CA LEU A 60 -41.26 52.65 16.33
C LEU A 60 -41.48 53.91 17.16
N ASP A 61 -40.65 54.16 18.17
CA ASP A 61 -40.74 55.36 19.01
C ASP A 61 -40.73 56.64 18.18
N LYS A 62 -39.82 56.71 17.22
CA LYS A 62 -39.74 57.90 16.32
C LYS A 62 -40.98 58.06 15.45
N LYS A 63 -41.52 56.96 14.90
CA LYS A 63 -42.72 57.00 14.05
C LYS A 63 -43.99 57.26 14.84
N GLU A 64 -44.14 56.71 16.03
CA GLU A 64 -45.24 56.98 16.94
C GLU A 64 -45.29 58.47 17.34
N LYS A 65 -44.16 59.05 17.70
CA LYS A 65 -44.07 60.50 17.99
C LYS A 65 -44.45 61.33 16.79
N ARG A 66 -44.03 60.96 15.58
CA ARG A 66 -44.40 61.65 14.36
C ARG A 66 -45.90 61.50 14.04
N CYS A 67 -46.42 60.26 14.16
CA CYS A 67 -47.82 59.93 13.97
C CYS A 67 -48.73 60.74 14.93
N HIS A 68 -48.35 60.83 16.21
CA HIS A 68 -49.02 61.60 17.22
C HIS A 68 -49.12 63.13 16.86
N ILE A 69 -48.01 63.67 16.34
CA ILE A 69 -48.03 65.10 15.88
C ILE A 69 -48.95 65.28 14.67
N LEU A 70 -48.91 64.36 13.68
CA LEU A 70 -49.77 64.41 12.50
C LEU A 70 -51.24 64.27 12.84
N GLU A 71 -51.60 63.42 13.80
CA GLU A 71 -52.94 63.24 14.32
C GLU A 71 -53.46 64.60 14.87
N GLY A 72 -52.61 65.25 15.66
CA GLY A 72 -52.90 66.58 16.19
C GLY A 72 -53.09 67.66 15.09
N LEU A 73 -52.23 67.64 14.07
CA LEU A 73 -52.31 68.55 12.94
C LEU A 73 -53.59 68.33 12.10
N ILE A 74 -53.96 67.08 11.83
CA ILE A 74 -55.19 66.72 11.09
C ILE A 74 -56.42 67.14 11.87
N LYS A 75 -56.46 66.93 13.20
CA LYS A 75 -57.49 67.37 14.08
C LYS A 75 -57.56 68.91 14.10
N ALA A 76 -56.44 69.61 14.16
CA ALA A 76 -56.33 71.04 14.17
C ALA A 76 -56.91 71.70 12.88
N VAL A 77 -56.68 71.06 11.72
CA VAL A 77 -57.23 71.52 10.44
C VAL A 77 -58.78 71.52 10.45
N SER A 78 -59.43 70.55 11.11
CA SER A 78 -60.89 70.45 11.18
C SER A 78 -61.55 71.54 12.07
N ILE A 79 -60.78 72.12 12.96
CA ILE A 79 -61.21 73.19 13.90
C ILE A 79 -60.37 74.48 13.73
N LEU A 80 -59.92 74.69 12.50
CA LEU A 80 -58.92 75.73 12.20
C LEU A 80 -59.33 77.11 12.57
N ASP A 81 -60.58 77.53 12.27
CA ASP A 81 -61.10 78.86 12.56
C ASP A 81 -61.08 79.16 14.06
N GLU A 82 -61.43 78.19 14.87
CA GLU A 82 -61.40 78.29 16.33
C GLU A 82 -59.98 78.43 16.87
N ILE A 83 -59.04 77.66 16.31
CA ILE A 83 -57.61 77.74 16.68
C ILE A 83 -57.04 79.13 16.31
N ILE A 84 -57.35 79.65 15.12
CA ILE A 84 -56.86 80.92 14.67
C ILE A 84 -57.43 82.05 15.58
N ALA A 85 -58.73 82.00 15.95
CA ALA A 85 -59.34 82.96 16.86
C ALA A 85 -58.63 82.94 18.23
N LEU A 86 -58.30 81.76 18.74
CA LEU A 86 -57.63 81.58 20.02
C LEU A 86 -56.19 82.09 20.00
N ILE A 87 -55.44 81.81 18.95
CA ILE A 87 -54.06 82.30 18.77
C ILE A 87 -54.05 83.84 18.71
N ARG A 88 -54.99 84.43 17.99
CA ARG A 88 -55.11 85.89 17.90
C ARG A 88 -55.45 86.59 19.24
N SER A 89 -56.12 85.87 20.14
CA SER A 89 -56.44 86.34 21.50
C SER A 89 -55.32 86.10 22.51
N SER A 90 -54.25 85.47 22.12
CA SER A 90 -53.12 85.09 22.99
C SER A 90 -52.06 86.19 23.01
N LYS A 91 -51.35 86.35 24.13
CA LYS A 91 -50.30 87.35 24.32
C LYS A 91 -48.99 87.02 23.61
N ASP A 92 -48.63 85.78 23.57
CA ASP A 92 -47.40 85.26 22.96
C ASP A 92 -47.55 83.79 22.57
N LYS A 93 -46.45 83.18 22.03
CA LYS A 93 -46.40 81.76 21.60
C LYS A 93 -46.66 80.80 22.76
N ALA A 94 -46.16 81.12 23.97
CA ALA A 94 -46.30 80.22 25.14
C ALA A 94 -47.77 80.26 25.63
N ASP A 95 -48.39 81.41 25.71
CA ASP A 95 -49.82 81.59 26.04
C ASP A 95 -50.71 80.87 25.02
N SER A 96 -50.41 81.02 23.73
CA SER A 96 -51.12 80.27 22.66
C SER A 96 -51.08 78.75 22.85
N LYS A 97 -49.92 78.18 23.20
CA LYS A 97 -49.82 76.77 23.45
C LYS A 97 -50.66 76.27 24.62
N VAL A 98 -50.58 77.01 25.77
CA VAL A 98 -51.38 76.67 26.97
C VAL A 98 -52.86 76.69 26.66
N LYS A 99 -53.35 77.74 26.01
CA LYS A 99 -54.76 77.87 25.65
C LYS A 99 -55.24 76.81 24.67
N ILE A 100 -54.41 76.40 23.69
CA ILE A 100 -54.71 75.30 22.75
C ILE A 100 -54.82 73.97 23.48
N ILE A 101 -53.91 73.68 24.43
CA ILE A 101 -53.93 72.48 25.24
C ILE A 101 -55.21 72.42 26.08
N GLU A 102 -55.52 73.52 26.79
CA GLU A 102 -56.68 73.61 27.68
C GLU A 102 -58.03 73.54 26.94
N ALA A 103 -58.14 74.22 25.79
CA ALA A 103 -59.38 74.29 25.05
C ALA A 103 -59.74 73.05 24.24
N PHE A 104 -58.74 72.41 23.63
CA PHE A 104 -58.97 71.34 22.66
C PHE A 104 -58.35 69.97 23.05
N GLY A 105 -57.66 69.89 24.21
CA GLY A 105 -57.09 68.68 24.74
C GLY A 105 -55.91 68.11 23.89
N PHE A 106 -55.15 68.99 23.21
CA PHE A 106 -53.94 68.62 22.51
C PHE A 106 -52.80 68.38 23.50
N SER A 107 -51.88 67.50 23.15
CA SER A 107 -50.64 67.36 23.89
C SER A 107 -49.71 68.57 23.64
N GLU A 108 -48.72 68.77 24.51
CA GLU A 108 -47.71 69.80 24.35
C GLU A 108 -46.99 69.76 23.00
N PRO A 109 -46.47 68.53 22.52
CA PRO A 109 -45.87 68.41 21.20
C PRO A 109 -46.84 68.75 20.05
N GLN A 110 -48.12 68.39 20.17
CA GLN A 110 -49.14 68.75 19.19
C GLN A 110 -49.37 70.22 19.15
N ALA A 111 -49.56 70.88 20.31
CA ALA A 111 -49.74 72.27 20.41
C ALA A 111 -48.55 73.09 19.88
N GLU A 112 -47.31 72.67 20.16
CA GLU A 112 -46.10 73.27 19.59
C GLU A 112 -46.07 73.16 18.06
N ALA A 113 -46.45 72.02 17.50
CA ALA A 113 -46.51 71.77 16.06
C ALA A 113 -47.61 72.69 15.41
N ILE A 114 -48.76 72.82 16.05
CA ILE A 114 -49.86 73.65 15.58
C ILE A 114 -49.48 75.16 15.57
N VAL A 115 -48.91 75.68 16.65
CA VAL A 115 -48.52 77.11 16.76
C VAL A 115 -47.37 77.46 15.81
N THR A 116 -46.49 76.49 15.48
CA THR A 116 -45.36 76.68 14.54
C THR A 116 -45.75 76.39 13.09
N MET A 117 -46.98 75.95 12.84
CA MET A 117 -47.42 75.54 11.50
C MET A 117 -47.51 76.77 10.60
N ARG A 118 -46.96 76.69 9.40
CA ARG A 118 -47.04 77.80 8.43
C ARG A 118 -48.39 77.80 7.72
N LEU A 119 -49.04 78.98 7.56
CA LEU A 119 -50.38 79.11 6.99
C LEU A 119 -50.54 78.51 5.58
N TYR A 120 -49.49 78.49 4.72
CA TYR A 120 -49.61 77.91 3.39
C TYR A 120 -49.82 76.41 3.42
N ARG A 121 -49.46 75.73 4.51
CA ARG A 121 -49.68 74.28 4.68
C ARG A 121 -51.11 73.87 4.98
N LEU A 122 -52.01 74.83 4.94
CA LEU A 122 -53.45 74.65 5.09
C LEU A 122 -54.15 74.46 3.74
N SER A 123 -53.42 74.38 2.64
CA SER A 123 -54.01 74.10 1.32
C SER A 123 -54.60 72.68 1.28
N ASN A 124 -55.63 72.45 0.46
CA ASN A 124 -56.24 71.11 0.32
C ASN A 124 -55.27 70.07 -0.11
N THR A 125 -54.27 70.46 -0.91
CA THR A 125 -53.21 69.53 -1.38
C THR A 125 -52.30 69.07 -0.21
N ASP A 126 -51.92 70.01 0.66
CA ASP A 126 -51.08 69.73 1.83
C ASP A 126 -51.83 68.88 2.87
N ILE A 127 -53.12 69.07 3.04
CA ILE A 127 -53.96 68.25 3.92
C ILE A 127 -54.07 66.82 3.43
N THR A 128 -54.21 66.64 2.13
CA THR A 128 -54.20 65.29 1.55
C THR A 128 -52.85 64.57 1.79
N GLN A 129 -51.74 65.28 1.60
CA GLN A 129 -50.41 64.76 1.89
C GLN A 129 -50.20 64.37 3.37
N LEU A 130 -50.75 65.23 4.31
CA LEU A 130 -50.68 64.91 5.74
C LEU A 130 -51.46 63.62 6.08
N ARG A 131 -52.63 63.43 5.46
CA ARG A 131 -53.41 62.17 5.63
C ARG A 131 -52.75 60.97 5.05
N GLU A 132 -52.14 61.12 3.87
CA GLU A 132 -51.34 60.00 3.25
C GLU A 132 -50.12 59.68 4.11
N GLU A 133 -49.36 60.68 4.58
CA GLU A 133 -48.23 60.46 5.50
C GLU A 133 -48.68 59.74 6.77
N PHE A 134 -49.83 60.16 7.36
CA PHE A 134 -50.39 59.53 8.54
C PHE A 134 -50.76 58.06 8.31
N ALA A 135 -51.46 57.75 7.20
CA ALA A 135 -51.85 56.36 6.85
C ALA A 135 -50.64 55.49 6.63
N ASN A 136 -49.63 56.01 5.93
CA ASN A 136 -48.36 55.24 5.70
C ASN A 136 -47.65 55.01 7.03
N LEU A 137 -47.51 55.96 7.90
CA LEU A 137 -46.92 55.81 9.22
C LEU A 137 -47.68 54.81 10.10
N GLN A 138 -49.01 54.80 10.07
CA GLN A 138 -49.82 53.82 10.79
C GLN A 138 -49.54 52.38 10.30
N ALA A 139 -49.42 52.21 8.98
CA ALA A 139 -49.07 50.91 8.40
C ALA A 139 -47.66 50.47 8.84
N GLU A 140 -46.69 51.38 8.80
CA GLU A 140 -45.29 51.08 9.23
C GLU A 140 -45.21 50.83 10.74
N ILE A 141 -45.92 51.53 11.57
CA ILE A 141 -46.04 51.33 13.03
C ILE A 141 -46.57 49.91 13.30
N LYS A 142 -47.66 49.56 12.61
CA LYS A 142 -48.22 48.21 12.73
C LYS A 142 -47.19 47.11 12.35
N GLU A 143 -46.46 47.31 11.27
CA GLU A 143 -45.42 46.37 10.86
C GLU A 143 -44.30 46.26 11.89
N LEU A 144 -43.88 47.39 12.48
CA LEU A 144 -42.85 47.41 13.54
C LEU A 144 -43.32 46.69 14.82
N HIS A 145 -44.59 46.88 15.22
CA HIS A 145 -45.19 46.13 16.32
C HIS A 145 -45.17 44.62 16.04
N GLU A 146 -45.59 44.20 14.83
CA GLU A 146 -45.52 42.79 14.43
C GLU A 146 -44.10 42.23 14.50
N ILE A 147 -43.07 43.01 14.13
CA ILE A 147 -41.67 42.60 14.21
C ILE A 147 -41.21 42.41 15.67
N LEU A 148 -41.67 43.28 16.56
CA LEU A 148 -41.29 43.25 17.98
C LEU A 148 -42.01 42.15 18.76
N GLU A 149 -43.26 41.83 18.42
CA GLU A 149 -44.11 40.89 19.15
C GLU A 149 -44.10 39.47 18.58
N ASP A 150 -43.98 39.30 17.23
CA ASP A 150 -43.98 37.99 16.58
C ASP A 150 -42.56 37.50 16.21
N PRO A 151 -42.06 36.49 16.91
CA PRO A 151 -40.75 35.90 16.57
C PRO A 151 -40.67 35.36 15.14
N LYS A 152 -41.79 34.97 14.51
CA LYS A 152 -41.80 34.48 13.14
C LYS A 152 -41.59 35.61 12.14
N LYS A 153 -42.22 36.78 12.41
CA LYS A 153 -42.03 37.98 11.60
C LYS A 153 -40.59 38.48 11.69
N LEU A 154 -40.04 38.57 12.90
CA LEU A 154 -38.64 38.92 13.14
C LEU A 154 -37.66 37.99 12.37
N LYS A 155 -37.90 36.66 12.40
CA LYS A 155 -37.10 35.71 11.64
C LYS A 155 -37.18 35.95 10.13
N LYS A 156 -38.37 36.27 9.60
CA LYS A 156 -38.55 36.60 8.16
C LYS A 156 -37.73 37.84 7.77
N VAL A 157 -37.75 38.89 8.57
CA VAL A 157 -36.95 40.10 8.33
C VAL A 157 -35.47 39.78 8.32
N MET A 158 -34.99 39.07 9.33
CA MET A 158 -33.58 38.69 9.42
C MET A 158 -33.13 37.85 8.22
N VAL A 159 -33.96 36.88 7.79
CA VAL A 159 -33.65 36.02 6.61
C VAL A 159 -33.65 36.87 5.33
N ALA A 160 -34.57 37.83 5.19
CA ALA A 160 -34.60 38.73 4.03
C ALA A 160 -33.32 39.57 3.93
N GLU A 161 -32.91 40.22 5.01
CA GLU A 161 -31.66 40.98 5.05
C GLU A 161 -30.43 40.14 4.72
N LEU A 162 -30.32 38.91 5.27
CA LEU A 162 -29.22 38.03 4.97
C LEU A 162 -29.22 37.56 3.50
N LYS A 163 -30.40 37.39 2.90
CA LYS A 163 -30.51 37.06 1.47
C LYS A 163 -30.05 38.21 0.58
N GLU A 164 -30.35 39.47 0.96
CA GLU A 164 -29.85 40.65 0.25
C GLU A 164 -28.32 40.73 0.30
N VAL A 165 -27.73 40.53 1.47
CA VAL A 165 -26.26 40.46 1.61
C VAL A 165 -25.67 39.38 0.73
N LYS A 166 -26.27 38.17 0.74
CA LYS A 166 -25.83 37.07 -0.12
C LYS A 166 -25.93 37.41 -1.61
N LYS A 167 -26.94 38.17 -2.02
CA LYS A 167 -27.11 38.61 -3.41
C LYS A 167 -26.13 39.71 -3.81
N ALA A 168 -25.83 40.61 -2.88
CA ALA A 168 -24.92 41.73 -3.13
C ALA A 168 -23.44 41.27 -3.19
N PHE A 169 -23.09 40.24 -2.44
CA PHE A 169 -21.72 39.73 -2.32
C PHE A 169 -21.63 38.19 -2.63
N PRO A 170 -21.94 37.76 -3.86
CA PRO A 170 -21.87 36.38 -4.24
C PRO A 170 -20.40 35.97 -4.39
N THR A 171 -19.91 35.13 -3.48
CA THR A 171 -18.57 34.56 -3.59
C THR A 171 -18.68 33.05 -3.81
N PRO A 172 -18.24 32.53 -4.96
CA PRO A 172 -18.23 31.09 -5.18
C PRO A 172 -17.24 30.42 -4.22
N ARG A 173 -17.62 29.26 -3.70
CA ARG A 173 -16.73 28.48 -2.87
C ARG A 173 -15.64 27.84 -3.75
N LEU A 174 -14.38 28.15 -3.49
CA LEU A 174 -13.23 27.56 -4.19
C LEU A 174 -12.78 26.24 -3.55
N THR A 175 -13.05 26.05 -2.25
CA THR A 175 -12.64 24.85 -1.50
C THR A 175 -13.67 23.75 -1.65
N LYS A 176 -13.23 22.57 -2.09
CA LYS A 176 -14.02 21.34 -2.05
C LYS A 176 -14.01 20.79 -0.63
N ILE A 177 -15.17 20.35 -0.12
CA ILE A 177 -15.27 19.69 1.19
C ILE A 177 -15.38 18.20 0.92
N GLU A 178 -14.48 17.43 1.49
CA GLU A 178 -14.49 15.97 1.49
C GLU A 178 -14.63 15.48 2.93
N HIS A 179 -15.41 14.41 3.13
CA HIS A 179 -15.72 13.90 4.47
C HIS A 179 -14.65 12.92 4.97
N GLU A 180 -13.93 12.28 4.06
CA GLU A 180 -12.90 11.32 4.37
C GLU A 180 -11.59 11.77 3.72
N ILE A 181 -10.52 11.65 4.47
CA ILE A 181 -9.16 11.80 3.95
C ILE A 181 -8.72 10.39 3.56
N GLU A 182 -8.58 10.13 2.26
CA GLU A 182 -7.94 8.91 1.80
C GLU A 182 -6.51 8.89 2.33
N GLU A 183 -6.17 7.84 3.08
CA GLU A 183 -4.79 7.64 3.54
C GLU A 183 -3.91 7.37 2.32
N ILE A 184 -3.03 8.31 2.00
CA ILE A 184 -2.15 8.20 0.84
C ILE A 184 -1.09 7.15 1.14
N VAL A 185 -1.33 5.94 0.68
CA VAL A 185 -0.34 4.85 0.66
C VAL A 185 0.47 4.98 -0.62
N ILE A 186 1.73 5.41 -0.49
CA ILE A 186 2.65 5.39 -1.63
C ILE A 186 3.25 3.98 -1.70
N ASP A 187 2.84 3.22 -2.69
CA ASP A 187 3.55 2.01 -3.06
C ASP A 187 4.87 2.40 -3.74
N LYS A 188 5.96 2.29 -2.98
CA LYS A 188 7.30 2.57 -3.51
C LYS A 188 7.66 1.63 -4.67
N VAL A 189 7.10 0.43 -4.67
CA VAL A 189 7.33 -0.59 -5.69
C VAL A 189 6.72 -0.16 -7.02
N ALA A 190 5.56 0.50 -7.01
CA ALA A 190 4.93 1.04 -8.22
C ALA A 190 5.76 2.15 -8.92
N MET A 191 6.73 2.73 -8.23
CA MET A 191 7.64 3.73 -8.81
C MET A 191 8.87 3.14 -9.50
N ILE A 192 9.12 1.85 -9.33
CA ILE A 192 10.30 1.19 -9.86
C ILE A 192 10.04 0.79 -11.32
N PRO A 193 10.89 1.20 -12.27
CA PRO A 193 10.78 0.76 -13.65
C PRO A 193 10.87 -0.77 -13.73
N GLN A 194 9.93 -1.37 -14.45
CA GLN A 194 9.97 -2.80 -14.73
C GLN A 194 10.90 -3.04 -15.92
N GLU A 195 12.06 -3.60 -15.62
CA GLU A 195 13.09 -3.90 -16.62
C GLU A 195 13.58 -5.33 -16.45
N GLN A 196 13.92 -5.99 -17.55
CA GLN A 196 14.62 -7.26 -17.53
C GLN A 196 16.11 -7.00 -17.34
N VAL A 197 16.72 -7.68 -16.38
CA VAL A 197 18.14 -7.58 -16.08
C VAL A 197 18.72 -8.98 -15.85
N MET A 198 20.01 -9.13 -16.08
CA MET A 198 20.74 -10.34 -15.70
C MET A 198 21.20 -10.21 -14.25
N PHE A 199 20.85 -11.17 -13.42
CA PHE A 199 21.25 -11.23 -12.01
C PHE A 199 22.30 -12.33 -11.81
N THR A 200 23.26 -12.12 -10.92
CA THR A 200 24.24 -13.12 -10.51
C THR A 200 24.42 -13.13 -9.00
N ILE A 201 24.68 -14.30 -8.43
CA ILE A 201 24.97 -14.50 -7.01
C ILE A 201 26.08 -15.52 -6.82
N SER A 202 27.05 -15.23 -5.97
CA SER A 202 28.16 -16.11 -5.64
C SER A 202 28.02 -16.76 -4.26
N ARG A 203 28.81 -17.80 -4.01
CA ARG A 203 28.85 -18.52 -2.74
C ARG A 203 29.26 -17.64 -1.56
N ASP A 204 30.19 -16.73 -1.79
CA ASP A 204 30.65 -15.79 -0.76
C ASP A 204 29.67 -14.62 -0.55
N GLY A 205 28.60 -14.52 -1.34
CA GLY A 205 27.53 -13.52 -1.16
C GLY A 205 27.72 -12.27 -2.00
N TYR A 206 28.50 -12.28 -3.08
CA TYR A 206 28.55 -11.18 -4.04
C TYR A 206 27.37 -11.26 -4.98
N VAL A 207 26.67 -10.14 -5.15
CA VAL A 207 25.48 -10.00 -5.99
C VAL A 207 25.62 -8.80 -6.89
N LYS A 208 25.02 -8.88 -8.08
CA LYS A 208 24.90 -7.74 -9.00
C LYS A 208 23.71 -7.95 -9.93
N ARG A 209 23.19 -6.85 -10.41
CA ARG A 209 22.31 -6.84 -11.57
C ARG A 209 23.01 -6.14 -12.73
N VAL A 210 22.81 -6.66 -13.92
CA VAL A 210 23.48 -6.21 -15.13
C VAL A 210 22.42 -5.96 -16.19
N SER A 211 22.46 -4.81 -16.87
CA SER A 211 21.53 -4.54 -17.96
C SER A 211 21.69 -5.57 -19.07
N MET A 212 20.59 -5.99 -19.71
CA MET A 212 20.63 -6.96 -20.83
C MET A 212 21.55 -6.53 -21.95
N ARG A 213 21.71 -5.22 -22.18
CA ARG A 213 22.67 -4.64 -23.13
C ARG A 213 24.13 -4.95 -22.74
N SER A 214 24.47 -4.81 -21.45
CA SER A 214 25.83 -5.08 -20.95
C SER A 214 26.13 -6.59 -20.96
N TYR A 215 25.13 -7.42 -20.68
CA TYR A 215 25.23 -8.87 -20.76
C TYR A 215 25.44 -9.33 -22.20
N GLY A 216 24.63 -8.89 -23.15
CA GLY A 216 24.76 -9.25 -24.57
C GLY A 216 26.09 -8.81 -25.21
N ALA A 217 26.72 -7.76 -24.70
CA ALA A 217 28.04 -7.34 -25.14
C ALA A 217 29.20 -8.18 -24.59
N ALA A 218 28.93 -9.12 -23.68
CA ALA A 218 29.97 -9.90 -23.00
C ALA A 218 30.45 -11.11 -23.81
N ASN A 219 29.78 -11.48 -24.90
CA ASN A 219 30.18 -12.56 -25.83
C ASN A 219 30.57 -13.87 -25.10
N ASP A 220 29.67 -14.44 -24.30
CA ASP A 220 29.88 -15.68 -23.52
C ASP A 220 31.07 -15.65 -22.52
N ALA A 221 31.63 -14.49 -22.25
CA ALA A 221 32.69 -14.38 -21.25
C ALA A 221 32.13 -14.67 -19.85
N MET A 222 32.96 -15.32 -19.03
CA MET A 222 32.61 -15.55 -17.62
C MET A 222 32.34 -14.22 -16.90
N THR A 223 31.36 -14.23 -16.02
CA THR A 223 31.08 -13.07 -15.16
C THR A 223 32.26 -12.81 -14.20
N GLY A 224 32.47 -11.55 -13.82
CA GLY A 224 33.46 -11.25 -12.78
C GLY A 224 33.02 -11.82 -11.44
N ILE A 225 33.90 -12.61 -10.83
CA ILE A 225 33.75 -13.18 -9.49
C ILE A 225 35.04 -12.96 -8.70
N LYS A 226 34.96 -13.01 -7.39
CA LYS A 226 36.13 -12.90 -6.51
C LYS A 226 37.00 -14.15 -6.65
N GLU A 227 38.32 -14.01 -6.55
CA GLU A 227 39.26 -15.14 -6.57
C GLU A 227 38.93 -16.17 -5.46
N GLY A 228 38.83 -17.44 -5.82
CA GLY A 228 38.47 -18.53 -4.91
C GLY A 228 36.97 -18.63 -4.57
N ASP A 229 36.11 -17.76 -5.13
CA ASP A 229 34.66 -17.83 -4.98
C ASP A 229 34.02 -18.64 -6.12
N HIS A 230 32.82 -19.16 -5.89
CA HIS A 230 32.04 -19.92 -6.86
C HIS A 230 30.73 -19.19 -7.20
N LEU A 231 30.36 -19.17 -8.48
CA LEU A 231 29.05 -18.68 -8.89
C LEU A 231 27.97 -19.71 -8.54
N ILE A 232 27.03 -19.32 -7.68
CA ILE A 232 25.88 -20.17 -7.33
C ILE A 232 24.90 -20.26 -8.49
N GLY A 233 24.71 -19.13 -9.20
CA GLY A 233 23.88 -19.08 -10.38
C GLY A 233 23.74 -17.69 -10.96
N TYR A 234 23.15 -17.64 -12.14
CA TYR A 234 22.77 -16.43 -12.85
C TYR A 234 21.39 -16.61 -13.47
N GLY A 235 20.71 -15.52 -13.82
CA GLY A 235 19.41 -15.63 -14.48
C GLY A 235 18.86 -14.30 -14.93
N GLU A 236 18.01 -14.36 -15.93
CA GLU A 236 17.22 -13.21 -16.36
C GLU A 236 16.04 -13.04 -15.42
N VAL A 237 15.93 -11.85 -14.83
CA VAL A 237 14.96 -11.49 -13.80
C VAL A 237 14.34 -10.13 -14.11
N ASN A 238 13.11 -9.91 -13.61
CA ASN A 238 12.51 -8.59 -13.58
C ASN A 238 13.02 -7.80 -12.37
N THR A 239 13.14 -6.50 -12.48
CA THR A 239 13.52 -5.62 -11.35
C THR A 239 12.59 -5.76 -10.14
N LEU A 240 11.34 -6.17 -10.33
CA LEU A 240 10.37 -6.40 -9.26
C LEU A 240 10.39 -7.81 -8.67
N ASP A 241 11.15 -8.74 -9.25
CA ASP A 241 11.30 -10.09 -8.69
C ASP A 241 12.13 -10.05 -7.40
N ASN A 242 11.99 -11.10 -6.59
CA ASN A 242 12.78 -11.31 -5.40
C ASN A 242 13.78 -12.46 -5.62
N ILE A 243 14.97 -12.33 -5.05
CA ILE A 243 15.95 -13.42 -4.99
C ILE A 243 15.93 -13.99 -3.58
N LEU A 244 15.38 -15.19 -3.44
CA LEU A 244 15.38 -15.96 -2.21
C LEU A 244 16.65 -16.81 -2.18
N PHE A 245 17.49 -16.67 -1.17
CA PHE A 245 18.74 -17.43 -1.02
C PHE A 245 18.79 -18.17 0.31
N PHE A 246 19.52 -19.27 0.30
CA PHE A 246 19.76 -20.14 1.45
C PHE A 246 21.24 -20.20 1.77
N THR A 247 21.57 -20.45 3.05
CA THR A 247 22.96 -20.49 3.50
C THR A 247 23.32 -21.83 4.14
N SER A 248 24.61 -22.13 4.18
CA SER A 248 25.18 -23.33 4.80
C SER A 248 24.80 -23.47 6.28
N LYS A 249 24.53 -22.38 6.98
CA LYS A 249 24.12 -22.36 8.41
C LYS A 249 22.63 -22.62 8.64
N GLY A 250 21.89 -23.02 7.59
CA GLY A 250 20.45 -23.28 7.69
C GLY A 250 19.62 -22.02 7.90
N THR A 251 20.06 -20.92 7.37
CA THR A 251 19.34 -19.65 7.32
C THR A 251 18.91 -19.32 5.91
N TYR A 252 18.03 -18.35 5.74
CA TYR A 252 17.61 -17.82 4.47
C TYR A 252 17.43 -16.31 4.54
N GLY A 253 17.43 -15.67 3.39
CA GLY A 253 17.05 -14.28 3.21
C GLY A 253 16.54 -14.04 1.81
N TYR A 254 15.88 -12.93 1.57
CA TYR A 254 15.57 -12.52 0.22
C TYR A 254 15.84 -11.04 0.01
N VAL A 255 16.20 -10.67 -1.22
CA VAL A 255 16.45 -9.31 -1.64
C VAL A 255 15.65 -9.03 -2.91
N PRO A 256 14.87 -7.92 -2.94
CA PRO A 256 14.28 -7.46 -4.18
C PRO A 256 15.37 -7.07 -5.18
N VAL A 257 15.21 -7.45 -6.44
CA VAL A 257 16.23 -7.18 -7.48
C VAL A 257 16.51 -5.69 -7.64
N TYR A 258 15.49 -4.83 -7.47
CA TYR A 258 15.67 -3.37 -7.57
C TYR A 258 16.57 -2.78 -6.48
N GLU A 259 16.76 -3.46 -5.34
CA GLU A 259 17.67 -3.03 -4.28
C GLU A 259 19.13 -3.40 -4.55
N VAL A 260 19.38 -4.31 -5.49
CA VAL A 260 20.73 -4.77 -5.84
C VAL A 260 21.40 -3.74 -6.74
N ASP A 261 22.67 -3.46 -6.49
CA ASP A 261 23.43 -2.44 -7.22
C ASP A 261 23.70 -2.87 -8.67
N ASP A 262 23.61 -1.89 -9.60
CA ASP A 262 23.98 -2.11 -10.99
C ASP A 262 25.50 -2.26 -11.14
N ALA A 263 25.93 -3.22 -11.96
CA ALA A 263 27.31 -3.44 -12.27
C ALA A 263 27.48 -3.93 -13.71
N LYS A 264 28.70 -3.87 -14.24
CA LYS A 264 29.02 -4.47 -15.53
C LYS A 264 29.25 -5.97 -15.38
N TRP A 265 29.09 -6.73 -16.46
CA TRP A 265 29.22 -8.20 -16.44
C TRP A 265 30.55 -8.69 -15.84
N LYS A 266 31.67 -8.02 -16.15
CA LYS A 266 33.03 -8.37 -15.68
C LYS A 266 33.38 -7.84 -14.28
N GLU A 267 32.53 -7.04 -13.65
CA GLU A 267 32.74 -6.55 -12.29
C GLU A 267 32.26 -7.59 -11.28
N ILE A 268 32.81 -7.59 -10.06
CA ILE A 268 32.46 -8.55 -9.01
C ILE A 268 31.05 -8.26 -8.45
N GLY A 269 30.64 -6.99 -8.42
CA GLY A 269 29.40 -6.56 -7.78
C GLY A 269 29.58 -6.18 -6.32
N SER A 270 28.47 -6.05 -5.59
CA SER A 270 28.46 -5.69 -4.16
C SER A 270 28.19 -6.92 -3.29
N HIS A 271 28.71 -6.92 -2.07
CA HIS A 271 28.41 -8.00 -1.13
C HIS A 271 27.03 -7.83 -0.52
N ILE A 272 26.24 -8.92 -0.45
CA ILE A 272 24.85 -8.91 0.04
C ILE A 272 24.72 -8.39 1.47
N ASN A 273 25.80 -8.45 2.26
CA ASN A 273 25.81 -7.91 3.63
C ASN A 273 25.53 -6.41 3.71
N SER A 274 25.68 -5.68 2.61
CA SER A 274 25.25 -4.27 2.53
C SER A 274 23.73 -4.10 2.61
N LYS A 275 22.96 -5.14 2.30
CA LYS A 275 21.48 -5.16 2.29
C LYS A 275 20.93 -6.06 3.40
N ILE A 276 21.44 -7.28 3.50
CA ILE A 276 21.00 -8.31 4.44
C ILE A 276 22.19 -8.77 5.26
N LYS A 277 22.12 -8.59 6.57
CA LYS A 277 23.22 -9.02 7.47
C LYS A 277 23.34 -10.53 7.47
N ILE A 278 24.50 -11.03 7.00
CA ILE A 278 24.95 -12.41 7.08
C ILE A 278 26.25 -12.47 7.92
N THR A 279 26.52 -13.60 8.56
CA THR A 279 27.77 -13.81 9.30
C THR A 279 28.91 -14.19 8.35
N SER A 280 30.15 -13.96 8.76
CA SER A 280 31.33 -14.19 7.90
C SER A 280 31.57 -15.67 7.56
N ASP A 281 31.03 -16.58 8.35
CA ASP A 281 31.12 -18.03 8.19
C ASP A 281 29.91 -18.64 7.44
N GLU A 282 28.90 -17.83 7.12
CA GLU A 282 27.79 -18.23 6.25
C GLU A 282 28.21 -18.19 4.78
N LYS A 283 27.92 -19.27 4.07
CA LYS A 283 28.09 -19.36 2.61
C LYS A 283 26.73 -19.56 1.97
N ILE A 284 26.48 -18.90 0.85
CA ILE A 284 25.26 -19.11 0.08
C ILE A 284 25.36 -20.48 -0.61
N THR A 285 24.36 -21.31 -0.44
CA THR A 285 24.28 -22.64 -1.04
C THR A 285 23.46 -22.65 -2.32
N ASP A 286 22.33 -21.97 -2.30
CA ASP A 286 21.42 -21.89 -3.44
C ASP A 286 20.63 -20.58 -3.41
N ALA A 287 20.12 -20.20 -4.60
CA ALA A 287 19.26 -19.02 -4.76
C ALA A 287 18.18 -19.30 -5.82
N PHE A 288 17.04 -18.61 -5.68
CA PHE A 288 15.83 -18.81 -6.48
C PHE A 288 15.21 -17.48 -6.85
N ILE A 289 14.68 -17.39 -8.06
CA ILE A 289 13.91 -16.23 -8.52
C ILE A 289 12.45 -16.43 -8.08
N VAL A 290 11.95 -15.55 -7.25
CA VAL A 290 10.59 -15.61 -6.71
C VAL A 290 9.82 -14.37 -7.14
N LYS A 291 8.83 -14.55 -8.00
CA LYS A 291 7.92 -13.51 -8.43
C LYS A 291 6.80 -13.30 -7.40
N ASP A 292 6.25 -14.42 -6.90
CA ASP A 292 5.18 -14.43 -5.91
C ASP A 292 5.41 -15.59 -4.94
N PHE A 293 5.29 -15.34 -3.64
CA PHE A 293 5.36 -16.38 -2.61
C PHE A 293 4.07 -17.19 -2.47
N LYS A 294 2.99 -16.77 -3.11
CA LYS A 294 1.68 -17.47 -3.09
C LYS A 294 1.60 -18.54 -4.18
N THR A 295 2.57 -19.45 -4.18
CA THR A 295 2.60 -20.60 -5.11
C THR A 295 2.43 -21.91 -4.34
N ASN A 296 2.20 -23.02 -5.06
CA ASN A 296 2.11 -24.37 -4.49
C ASN A 296 3.49 -25.06 -4.36
N ALA A 297 4.56 -24.31 -4.48
CA ALA A 297 5.92 -24.80 -4.37
C ALA A 297 6.35 -25.03 -2.92
N TYR A 298 7.29 -25.94 -2.75
CA TYR A 298 8.00 -26.21 -1.51
C TYR A 298 9.50 -26.01 -1.69
N MET A 299 10.16 -25.55 -0.62
CA MET A 299 11.61 -25.53 -0.55
C MET A 299 12.10 -26.77 0.20
N ILE A 300 12.99 -27.54 -0.45
CA ILE A 300 13.58 -28.75 0.10
C ILE A 300 15.04 -28.47 0.44
N SER A 301 15.37 -28.40 1.71
CA SER A 301 16.77 -28.24 2.17
C SER A 301 17.34 -29.54 2.67
N ILE A 302 18.59 -29.84 2.30
CA ILE A 302 19.28 -31.08 2.59
C ILE A 302 20.57 -30.75 3.30
N THR A 303 20.87 -31.51 4.40
CA THR A 303 22.09 -31.30 5.15
C THR A 303 23.16 -32.35 4.83
N ARG A 304 24.42 -32.02 5.15
CA ARG A 304 25.57 -32.91 4.98
C ARG A 304 25.40 -34.23 5.71
N HIS A 305 24.85 -34.21 6.92
CA HIS A 305 24.63 -35.42 7.73
C HIS A 305 23.32 -36.15 7.42
N GLY A 306 22.65 -35.81 6.31
CA GLY A 306 21.52 -36.58 5.78
C GLY A 306 20.18 -36.26 6.39
N LEU A 307 19.94 -35.02 6.81
CA LEU A 307 18.62 -34.54 7.09
C LEU A 307 18.01 -33.86 5.85
N VAL A 308 16.70 -33.99 5.69
CA VAL A 308 15.92 -33.30 4.67
C VAL A 308 14.75 -32.61 5.31
N LYS A 309 14.42 -31.42 4.81
CA LYS A 309 13.30 -30.60 5.28
C LYS A 309 12.49 -30.08 4.11
N LYS A 310 11.16 -30.17 4.21
CA LYS A 310 10.21 -29.59 3.26
C LYS A 310 9.44 -28.45 3.93
N THR A 311 9.39 -27.29 3.29
CA THR A 311 8.67 -26.10 3.81
C THR A 311 7.97 -25.40 2.65
N ALA A 312 6.70 -25.02 2.83
CA ALA A 312 5.96 -24.30 1.81
C ALA A 312 6.60 -22.92 1.54
N ILE A 313 6.64 -22.49 0.28
CA ILE A 313 7.29 -21.24 -0.13
C ILE A 313 6.67 -20.01 0.56
N CYS A 314 5.37 -20.02 0.81
CA CYS A 314 4.66 -18.92 1.48
C CYS A 314 5.16 -18.64 2.92
N GLU A 315 5.77 -19.63 3.57
CA GLU A 315 6.35 -19.48 4.91
C GLU A 315 7.64 -18.63 4.92
N TYR A 316 8.21 -18.34 3.76
CA TYR A 316 9.42 -17.55 3.61
C TYR A 316 9.13 -16.07 3.35
N GLU A 317 7.88 -15.70 3.10
CA GLU A 317 7.48 -14.30 2.98
C GLU A 317 7.51 -13.63 4.36
N VAL A 318 8.26 -12.55 4.49
CA VAL A 318 8.39 -11.81 5.74
C VAL A 318 8.33 -10.32 5.50
N SER A 319 7.81 -9.59 6.48
CA SER A 319 7.65 -8.13 6.41
C SER A 319 8.96 -7.35 6.53
N ARG A 320 10.06 -7.99 7.00
CA ARG A 320 11.37 -7.36 7.17
C ARG A 320 12.47 -8.30 6.72
N ASN A 321 13.27 -7.86 5.75
CA ASN A 321 14.33 -8.62 5.09
C ASN A 321 15.74 -8.07 5.30
N ASN A 322 16.01 -7.36 6.41
CA ASN A 322 17.31 -6.75 6.68
C ASN A 322 18.33 -7.70 7.34
N LYS A 323 17.96 -8.93 7.63
CA LYS A 323 18.83 -9.98 8.19
C LYS A 323 18.35 -11.37 7.75
N THR A 324 19.26 -12.35 7.76
CA THR A 324 18.90 -13.76 7.56
C THR A 324 18.02 -14.29 8.69
N MET A 325 17.16 -15.21 8.34
CA MET A 325 16.26 -15.91 9.26
C MET A 325 16.50 -17.41 9.22
N SER A 326 16.15 -18.09 10.31
CA SER A 326 16.34 -19.53 10.41
C SER A 326 15.40 -20.26 9.45
N ASN A 327 15.98 -21.03 8.53
CA ASN A 327 15.28 -22.00 7.69
C ASN A 327 15.10 -23.33 8.43
N MET A 328 16.20 -23.91 8.94
CA MET A 328 16.13 -25.16 9.70
C MET A 328 17.12 -25.19 10.87
N LYS A 329 16.77 -25.98 11.88
CA LYS A 329 17.66 -26.21 13.03
C LYS A 329 18.64 -27.32 12.69
N LEU A 330 19.92 -26.97 12.59
CA LEU A 330 21.02 -27.91 12.32
C LEU A 330 21.44 -28.69 13.56
N LEU A 331 22.05 -29.83 13.34
CA LEU A 331 22.81 -30.56 14.35
C LEU A 331 24.19 -29.90 14.54
N GLU A 332 24.88 -30.28 15.60
CA GLU A 332 26.28 -29.89 15.80
C GLU A 332 27.13 -30.36 14.62
N ASP A 333 28.00 -29.51 14.11
CA ASP A 333 28.85 -29.73 12.95
C ASP A 333 28.14 -30.11 11.63
N ASP A 334 26.83 -29.88 11.52
CA ASP A 334 26.09 -30.08 10.27
C ASP A 334 25.93 -28.75 9.49
N GLU A 335 25.74 -28.88 8.20
CA GLU A 335 25.51 -27.76 7.31
C GLU A 335 24.51 -28.11 6.21
N VAL A 336 23.79 -27.11 5.69
CA VAL A 336 22.96 -27.25 4.50
C VAL A 336 23.90 -27.34 3.30
N VAL A 337 23.77 -28.42 2.53
CA VAL A 337 24.55 -28.64 1.31
C VAL A 337 23.85 -28.02 0.12
N GLN A 338 22.54 -28.26 -0.01
CA GLN A 338 21.75 -27.82 -1.14
C GLN A 338 20.31 -27.56 -0.73
N THR A 339 19.65 -26.63 -1.45
CA THR A 339 18.24 -26.38 -1.37
C THR A 339 17.64 -26.42 -2.77
N TYR A 340 16.38 -26.87 -2.91
CA TYR A 340 15.68 -27.00 -4.18
C TYR A 340 14.25 -26.50 -4.07
N VAL A 341 13.70 -26.06 -5.19
CA VAL A 341 12.26 -25.90 -5.35
C VAL A 341 11.66 -27.24 -5.78
N ALA A 342 10.54 -27.61 -5.19
CA ALA A 342 9.82 -28.85 -5.46
C ALA A 342 8.31 -28.66 -5.38
N TYR A 343 7.60 -29.60 -5.99
CA TYR A 343 6.15 -29.70 -5.89
C TYR A 343 5.76 -31.09 -5.34
N GLU A 344 4.52 -31.27 -4.91
CA GLU A 344 4.10 -32.47 -4.20
C GLU A 344 4.26 -33.75 -5.03
N GLU A 345 4.12 -33.63 -6.35
CA GLU A 345 4.24 -34.72 -7.33
C GLU A 345 5.69 -35.05 -7.74
N ASP A 346 6.67 -34.27 -7.30
CA ASP A 346 8.07 -34.45 -7.68
C ASP A 346 8.72 -35.60 -6.91
N GLU A 347 9.83 -36.10 -7.45
CA GLU A 347 10.72 -37.06 -6.82
C GLU A 347 12.09 -36.45 -6.52
N ILE A 348 12.75 -36.96 -5.49
CA ILE A 348 14.09 -36.56 -5.11
C ILE A 348 15.07 -37.71 -5.29
N LEU A 349 16.26 -37.40 -5.84
CA LEU A 349 17.46 -38.26 -5.79
C LEU A 349 18.45 -37.62 -4.83
N ILE A 350 19.07 -38.45 -4.01
CA ILE A 350 20.13 -38.04 -3.07
C ILE A 350 21.30 -38.98 -3.22
N ALA A 351 22.48 -38.42 -3.48
CA ALA A 351 23.72 -39.16 -3.59
C ALA A 351 24.67 -38.87 -2.42
N SER A 352 25.27 -39.90 -1.85
CA SER A 352 26.30 -39.76 -0.83
C SER A 352 27.70 -39.72 -1.44
N LYS A 353 28.68 -39.16 -0.72
CA LYS A 353 30.08 -39.08 -1.14
C LYS A 353 30.68 -40.47 -1.44
N LYS A 354 30.35 -41.49 -0.65
CA LYS A 354 30.82 -42.85 -0.87
C LYS A 354 30.08 -43.61 -1.97
N GLY A 355 29.22 -42.93 -2.73
CA GLY A 355 28.58 -43.43 -3.94
C GLY A 355 27.33 -44.27 -3.73
N TYR A 356 26.55 -44.00 -2.69
CA TYR A 356 25.21 -44.55 -2.55
C TYR A 356 24.19 -43.53 -3.06
N ILE A 357 23.11 -44.01 -3.69
CA ILE A 357 22.01 -43.17 -4.19
C ILE A 357 20.67 -43.73 -3.75
N THR A 358 19.77 -42.84 -3.37
CA THR A 358 18.36 -43.13 -3.06
C THR A 358 17.44 -42.27 -3.88
N ARG A 359 16.26 -42.81 -4.19
CA ARG A 359 15.19 -42.14 -4.96
C ARG A 359 13.86 -42.36 -4.26
N TYR A 360 13.10 -41.31 -4.00
CA TYR A 360 11.76 -41.40 -3.41
C TYR A 360 10.90 -40.17 -3.71
N PRO A 361 9.56 -40.28 -3.64
CA PRO A 361 8.65 -39.13 -3.84
C PRO A 361 8.80 -38.09 -2.75
N ILE A 362 8.67 -36.81 -3.12
CA ILE A 362 8.66 -35.65 -2.19
C ILE A 362 7.53 -35.75 -1.16
N SER A 363 6.40 -36.37 -1.51
CA SER A 363 5.26 -36.63 -0.61
C SER A 363 5.61 -37.38 0.67
N LEU A 364 6.69 -38.19 0.64
CA LEU A 364 7.20 -38.87 1.84
C LEU A 364 7.90 -37.94 2.83
N ILE A 365 8.19 -36.70 2.46
CA ILE A 365 8.81 -35.71 3.34
C ILE A 365 7.69 -34.86 3.95
N PRO A 366 7.48 -34.86 5.29
CA PRO A 366 6.45 -34.04 5.92
C PRO A 366 6.78 -32.55 5.76
N ALA A 367 5.78 -31.77 5.41
CA ALA A 367 5.90 -30.32 5.38
C ALA A 367 5.98 -29.77 6.82
N THR A 368 6.91 -28.87 7.07
CA THR A 368 7.16 -28.27 8.37
C THR A 368 7.47 -26.78 8.22
N SER A 369 7.15 -25.99 9.25
CA SER A 369 7.46 -24.56 9.26
C SER A 369 8.98 -24.28 9.31
N PRO A 370 9.44 -23.08 8.94
CA PRO A 370 10.80 -22.63 9.20
C PRO A 370 11.19 -22.83 10.67
N ARG A 371 12.49 -22.95 10.97
CA ARG A 371 13.07 -23.20 12.31
C ARG A 371 12.87 -24.62 12.88
N SER A 372 12.13 -25.48 12.22
CA SER A 372 12.02 -26.88 12.63
C SER A 372 13.27 -27.67 12.22
N LYS A 373 13.47 -28.81 12.87
CA LYS A 373 14.50 -29.78 12.49
C LYS A 373 13.97 -30.65 11.33
N GLY A 374 14.81 -30.97 10.36
CA GLY A 374 14.47 -31.90 9.29
C GLY A 374 14.30 -33.34 9.76
N VAL A 375 13.93 -34.21 8.84
CA VAL A 375 13.81 -35.66 9.02
C VAL A 375 14.95 -36.40 8.28
N LYS A 376 15.25 -37.65 8.64
CA LYS A 376 16.30 -38.41 7.94
C LYS A 376 15.96 -38.60 6.46
N ALA A 377 16.85 -38.16 5.59
CA ALA A 377 16.76 -38.35 4.15
C ALA A 377 17.28 -39.73 3.72
N MET A 378 18.42 -40.11 4.26
CA MET A 378 19.17 -41.30 3.93
C MET A 378 19.84 -41.91 5.18
N ASN A 379 20.04 -43.21 5.23
CA ASN A 379 20.80 -43.88 6.29
C ASN A 379 22.29 -43.87 5.94
N LEU A 380 23.00 -42.89 6.45
CA LEU A 380 24.45 -42.74 6.27
C LEU A 380 25.21 -43.49 7.35
N VAL A 381 26.30 -44.19 6.96
CA VAL A 381 27.23 -44.86 7.87
C VAL A 381 28.63 -44.35 7.55
N GLU A 382 29.16 -43.50 8.40
CA GLU A 382 30.45 -42.82 8.17
C GLU A 382 30.54 -42.19 6.76
N ASP A 383 29.46 -41.54 6.32
CA ASP A 383 29.31 -41.00 5.00
C ASP A 383 28.58 -39.65 5.07
N GLU A 384 28.65 -38.88 4.02
CA GLU A 384 28.05 -37.57 3.91
C GLU A 384 27.24 -37.43 2.61
N ILE A 385 26.23 -36.58 2.60
CA ILE A 385 25.55 -36.21 1.36
C ILE A 385 26.51 -35.39 0.49
N ALA A 386 26.61 -35.76 -0.78
CA ALA A 386 27.39 -35.04 -1.78
C ALA A 386 26.52 -34.10 -2.60
N SER A 387 25.42 -34.60 -3.12
CA SER A 387 24.56 -33.87 -4.01
C SER A 387 23.15 -34.47 -4.02
N ALA A 388 22.17 -33.66 -4.38
CA ALA A 388 20.82 -34.14 -4.64
C ALA A 388 20.26 -33.46 -5.90
N LEU A 389 19.11 -33.89 -6.34
CA LEU A 389 18.32 -33.21 -7.38
C LEU A 389 16.83 -33.55 -7.24
N ILE A 390 16.00 -32.71 -7.78
CA ILE A 390 14.53 -32.88 -7.80
C ILE A 390 14.08 -32.88 -9.26
N TYR A 391 13.14 -33.72 -9.58
CA TYR A 391 12.59 -33.83 -10.92
C TYR A 391 11.17 -34.37 -10.90
N ASN A 392 10.46 -34.17 -12.00
CA ASN A 392 9.13 -34.70 -12.23
C ASN A 392 9.10 -35.45 -13.57
N ASN A 393 8.68 -36.71 -13.53
CA ASN A 393 8.40 -37.59 -14.69
C ASN A 393 9.30 -37.34 -15.91
N ASP A 394 10.60 -37.44 -15.71
CA ASP A 394 11.64 -36.91 -16.59
C ASP A 394 12.31 -38.04 -17.38
N ASN A 395 12.47 -37.84 -18.68
CA ASN A 395 13.17 -38.74 -19.57
C ASN A 395 14.68 -38.42 -19.74
N ARG A 396 15.14 -37.36 -19.09
CA ARG A 396 16.55 -36.97 -19.12
C ARG A 396 17.43 -38.02 -18.48
N GLN A 397 18.71 -37.97 -18.81
CA GLN A 397 19.69 -38.91 -18.29
C GLN A 397 20.45 -38.30 -17.11
N LEU A 398 20.76 -39.17 -16.14
CA LEU A 398 21.54 -38.79 -14.99
C LEU A 398 23.01 -38.75 -15.34
N VAL A 399 23.65 -37.59 -15.14
CA VAL A 399 25.11 -37.46 -15.21
C VAL A 399 25.65 -37.37 -13.79
N VAL A 400 26.66 -38.14 -13.51
CA VAL A 400 27.33 -38.25 -12.20
C VAL A 400 28.77 -37.83 -12.34
N PHE A 401 29.23 -36.94 -11.48
CA PHE A 401 30.59 -36.44 -11.42
C PHE A 401 31.27 -36.90 -10.12
N SER A 402 32.52 -37.34 -10.22
CA SER A 402 33.39 -37.57 -9.07
C SER A 402 34.12 -36.29 -8.66
N ASP A 403 34.77 -36.31 -7.51
CA ASP A 403 35.54 -35.20 -6.94
C ASP A 403 36.76 -34.79 -7.81
N ASP A 404 37.25 -35.66 -8.67
CA ASP A 404 38.27 -35.36 -9.70
C ASP A 404 37.67 -35.13 -11.09
N CYS A 405 36.38 -34.80 -11.15
CA CYS A 405 35.60 -34.52 -12.36
C CYS A 405 35.52 -35.67 -13.38
N ALA A 406 35.88 -36.90 -13.01
CA ALA A 406 35.55 -38.03 -13.86
C ALA A 406 34.02 -38.21 -13.87
N CYS A 407 33.42 -38.47 -15.02
CA CYS A 407 31.99 -38.50 -15.16
C CYS A 407 31.46 -39.73 -15.88
N LYS A 408 30.19 -40.00 -15.67
CA LYS A 408 29.43 -41.00 -16.43
C LYS A 408 27.99 -40.60 -16.56
N ARG A 409 27.36 -41.08 -17.60
CA ARG A 409 25.93 -40.91 -17.85
C ARG A 409 25.23 -42.26 -17.66
N MET A 410 24.00 -42.23 -17.12
CA MET A 410 23.21 -43.44 -16.89
C MET A 410 21.72 -43.13 -17.02
N LYS A 411 20.91 -44.17 -17.18
CA LYS A 411 19.47 -44.03 -17.22
C LYS A 411 18.91 -43.82 -15.80
N LEU A 412 17.95 -42.94 -15.68
CA LEU A 412 17.24 -42.69 -14.40
C LEU A 412 16.47 -43.95 -13.94
N THR A 413 15.95 -44.71 -14.89
CA THR A 413 15.23 -45.98 -14.65
C THR A 413 16.09 -47.08 -13.99
N ASP A 414 17.42 -46.94 -14.03
CA ASP A 414 18.33 -47.90 -13.36
C ASP A 414 18.38 -47.71 -11.83
N ILE A 415 17.68 -46.66 -11.32
CA ILE A 415 17.58 -46.34 -9.88
C ILE A 415 16.15 -46.60 -9.43
N ASP A 416 15.97 -47.62 -8.59
CA ASP A 416 14.69 -48.02 -8.05
C ASP A 416 14.13 -46.95 -7.10
N VAL A 417 12.81 -46.75 -7.14
CA VAL A 417 12.09 -45.92 -6.16
C VAL A 417 12.05 -46.68 -4.83
N THR A 418 12.44 -46.01 -3.76
CA THR A 418 12.55 -46.62 -2.43
C THR A 418 11.72 -45.83 -1.40
N GLY A 419 11.54 -46.39 -0.23
CA GLY A 419 11.03 -45.66 0.92
C GLY A 419 12.11 -44.78 1.59
N ARG A 420 11.71 -43.96 2.53
CA ARG A 420 12.58 -43.09 3.33
C ARG A 420 12.53 -43.48 4.81
N PRO A 421 13.67 -43.56 5.54
CA PRO A 421 15.05 -43.48 5.05
C PRO A 421 15.60 -44.84 4.64
N THR A 422 16.42 -44.88 3.59
CA THR A 422 17.14 -46.08 3.16
C THR A 422 18.63 -45.80 3.03
N LYS A 423 19.45 -46.84 2.93
CA LYS A 423 20.88 -46.72 2.58
C LYS A 423 21.08 -46.39 1.10
N GLY A 424 20.10 -46.73 0.28
CA GLY A 424 20.18 -46.62 -1.17
C GLY A 424 21.01 -47.73 -1.84
N SER A 425 21.07 -47.63 -3.17
CA SER A 425 21.84 -48.55 -4.04
C SER A 425 23.19 -47.96 -4.38
N MET A 426 24.14 -48.82 -4.79
CA MET A 426 25.49 -48.37 -5.14
C MET A 426 25.52 -47.76 -6.53
N LEU A 427 26.12 -46.57 -6.63
CA LEU A 427 26.20 -45.77 -7.87
C LEU A 427 27.48 -46.06 -8.69
N CYS A 428 28.52 -46.62 -8.07
CA CYS A 428 29.75 -46.94 -8.76
C CYS A 428 30.44 -48.13 -8.11
N LYS A 429 31.24 -48.87 -8.87
CA LYS A 429 32.05 -49.97 -8.35
C LYS A 429 33.13 -49.44 -7.41
N LYS A 430 33.26 -50.08 -6.24
CA LYS A 430 34.34 -49.76 -5.30
C LYS A 430 35.68 -50.20 -5.85
N VAL A 431 36.58 -49.26 -6.08
CA VAL A 431 37.98 -49.51 -6.46
C VAL A 431 38.82 -49.33 -5.20
N LYS A 432 39.43 -50.43 -4.72
CA LYS A 432 40.21 -50.44 -3.46
C LYS A 432 41.44 -49.52 -3.50
N SER A 433 42.06 -49.38 -4.67
CA SER A 433 43.29 -48.58 -4.85
C SER A 433 43.06 -47.08 -4.91
N LYS A 434 41.89 -46.62 -5.38
CA LYS A 434 41.47 -45.21 -5.43
C LYS A 434 39.96 -45.16 -5.37
N PRO A 435 39.36 -44.99 -4.19
CA PRO A 435 37.92 -44.84 -4.08
C PRO A 435 37.47 -43.54 -4.79
N TYR A 436 36.40 -43.62 -5.58
CA TYR A 436 35.73 -42.44 -6.12
C TYR A 436 34.84 -41.84 -5.05
N HIS A 437 34.85 -40.51 -4.94
CA HIS A 437 33.89 -39.75 -4.18
C HIS A 437 32.98 -39.00 -5.14
N ILE A 438 31.68 -39.04 -4.88
CA ILE A 438 30.72 -38.30 -5.69
C ILE A 438 30.81 -36.83 -5.31
N ALA A 439 30.85 -35.93 -6.31
CA ALA A 439 30.77 -34.49 -6.14
C ALA A 439 29.37 -33.95 -6.51
N TYR A 440 28.90 -34.28 -7.73
CA TYR A 440 27.63 -33.76 -8.24
C TYR A 440 26.84 -34.85 -8.99
N ILE A 441 25.51 -34.70 -8.93
CA ILE A 441 24.55 -35.36 -9.81
C ILE A 441 23.71 -34.32 -10.52
N SER A 442 23.40 -34.52 -11.80
CA SER A 442 22.60 -33.61 -12.61
C SER A 442 21.83 -34.36 -13.69
N LEU A 443 20.69 -33.80 -14.16
CA LEU A 443 19.90 -34.37 -15.25
C LEU A 443 20.07 -33.51 -16.50
N HIS A 444 20.34 -34.17 -17.62
CA HIS A 444 20.56 -33.53 -18.90
C HIS A 444 19.92 -34.30 -20.05
N ASP A 445 19.40 -33.54 -21.02
CA ASP A 445 19.09 -34.06 -22.33
C ASP A 445 20.39 -34.38 -23.12
N LEU A 446 20.27 -35.18 -24.18
CA LEU A 446 21.43 -35.61 -24.95
C LEU A 446 22.24 -34.46 -25.54
N ASN A 447 21.56 -33.38 -25.92
CA ASN A 447 22.19 -32.24 -26.59
C ASN A 447 22.53 -31.07 -25.63
N ASP A 448 22.25 -31.23 -24.34
CA ASP A 448 22.56 -30.20 -23.36
C ASP A 448 24.08 -29.99 -23.22
N GLU A 449 24.47 -28.74 -23.18
CA GLU A 449 25.84 -28.35 -22.84
C GLU A 449 25.96 -28.21 -21.32
N ILE A 450 26.83 -28.97 -20.73
CA ILE A 450 27.16 -28.92 -19.32
C ILE A 450 28.37 -28.01 -19.16
N VAL A 451 28.22 -26.95 -18.42
CA VAL A 451 29.27 -25.97 -18.14
C VAL A 451 29.87 -26.23 -16.77
N ILE A 452 31.13 -26.65 -16.77
CA ILE A 452 31.92 -26.93 -15.57
C ILE A 452 32.90 -25.76 -15.40
N ALA A 453 32.88 -25.14 -14.26
CA ALA A 453 33.73 -23.98 -13.98
C ALA A 453 34.65 -24.26 -12.78
N ASN A 454 35.90 -23.83 -12.91
CA ASN A 454 36.88 -23.66 -11.85
C ASN A 454 37.62 -22.34 -12.09
N SER A 455 38.92 -22.32 -12.25
CA SER A 455 39.66 -21.17 -12.77
C SER A 455 39.39 -20.93 -14.26
N GLU A 456 38.88 -21.94 -14.97
CA GLU A 456 38.56 -21.94 -16.40
C GLU A 456 37.15 -22.48 -16.62
N ILE A 457 36.59 -22.26 -17.81
CA ILE A 457 35.32 -22.84 -18.23
C ILE A 457 35.54 -24.01 -19.15
N HIS A 458 34.97 -25.15 -18.77
CA HIS A 458 34.96 -26.37 -19.58
C HIS A 458 33.52 -26.67 -20.02
N LYS A 459 33.31 -26.85 -21.31
CA LYS A 459 32.02 -27.16 -21.91
C LYS A 459 32.00 -28.56 -22.45
N VAL A 460 31.02 -29.35 -22.08
CA VAL A 460 30.84 -30.71 -22.53
C VAL A 460 29.40 -30.97 -22.90
N VAL A 461 29.18 -31.56 -24.08
CA VAL A 461 27.84 -31.97 -24.47
C VAL A 461 27.48 -33.31 -23.82
N SER A 462 26.30 -33.40 -23.24
CA SER A 462 25.86 -34.59 -22.49
C SER A 462 26.01 -35.90 -23.28
N LYS A 463 25.71 -35.92 -24.58
CA LYS A 463 25.86 -37.10 -25.46
C LYS A 463 27.29 -37.63 -25.54
N ASP A 464 28.30 -36.77 -25.37
CA ASP A 464 29.71 -37.16 -25.45
C ASP A 464 30.18 -37.88 -24.18
N ILE A 465 29.43 -37.77 -23.07
CA ILE A 465 29.69 -38.54 -21.84
C ILE A 465 29.19 -39.98 -22.04
N PRO A 466 30.02 -40.99 -21.80
CA PRO A 466 29.64 -42.39 -22.03
C PRO A 466 28.44 -42.83 -21.20
N LEU A 467 27.46 -43.47 -21.86
CA LEU A 467 26.35 -44.15 -21.19
C LEU A 467 26.86 -45.44 -20.56
N MET A 468 26.74 -45.58 -19.25
CA MET A 468 27.30 -46.69 -18.49
C MET A 468 26.25 -47.27 -17.52
N ALA A 469 26.43 -48.53 -17.13
CA ALA A 469 25.60 -49.15 -16.10
C ALA A 469 25.79 -48.48 -14.72
N LYS A 470 24.79 -48.60 -13.84
CA LYS A 470 24.80 -48.03 -12.50
C LYS A 470 26.06 -48.35 -11.70
N ASP A 471 26.51 -49.61 -11.75
CA ASP A 471 27.65 -50.13 -11.01
C ASP A 471 29.00 -49.98 -11.74
N ALA A 472 29.03 -49.43 -12.95
CA ALA A 472 30.26 -49.18 -13.68
C ALA A 472 31.14 -48.09 -13.04
N THR A 473 32.44 -48.11 -13.37
CA THR A 473 33.40 -47.05 -13.00
C THR A 473 33.14 -45.77 -13.80
N PHE A 474 33.79 -44.68 -13.44
CA PHE A 474 33.71 -43.42 -14.19
C PHE A 474 34.57 -43.41 -15.44
N SER A 475 34.17 -42.65 -16.44
CA SER A 475 35.00 -42.30 -17.59
C SER A 475 36.05 -41.27 -17.17
N ALA A 476 37.24 -41.39 -17.76
CA ALA A 476 38.34 -40.45 -17.52
C ALA A 476 38.24 -39.16 -18.34
N MET A 477 37.14 -38.91 -19.03
CA MET A 477 36.98 -37.85 -20.01
C MET A 477 37.31 -36.43 -19.48
N LEU A 478 36.91 -36.08 -18.27
CA LEU A 478 37.20 -34.79 -17.64
C LEU A 478 38.09 -34.91 -16.41
N LYS A 479 38.70 -36.07 -16.24
CA LYS A 479 39.48 -36.39 -15.05
C LYS A 479 40.66 -35.44 -14.86
N GLY A 480 40.84 -34.98 -13.61
CA GLY A 480 41.93 -34.10 -13.22
C GLY A 480 41.51 -32.64 -12.96
N ILE A 481 40.26 -32.31 -13.27
CA ILE A 481 39.69 -31.01 -12.88
C ILE A 481 39.25 -31.13 -11.42
N THR A 482 39.85 -30.35 -10.55
CA THR A 482 39.53 -30.31 -9.12
C THR A 482 38.97 -28.95 -8.72
N ASP A 483 38.28 -28.89 -7.59
CA ASP A 483 37.65 -27.66 -7.08
C ASP A 483 36.75 -27.00 -8.13
N PHE A 484 35.86 -27.77 -8.70
CA PHE A 484 34.95 -27.32 -9.75
C PHE A 484 33.50 -27.24 -9.25
N TYR A 485 32.70 -26.49 -9.98
CA TYR A 485 31.25 -26.39 -9.79
C TYR A 485 30.52 -26.41 -11.14
N LEU A 486 29.26 -26.83 -11.12
CA LEU A 486 28.41 -26.77 -12.30
C LEU A 486 27.76 -25.39 -12.39
N LEU A 487 28.00 -24.73 -13.51
CA LEU A 487 27.33 -23.44 -13.76
C LEU A 487 25.87 -23.69 -14.13
N LYS A 488 24.96 -23.08 -13.42
CA LYS A 488 23.51 -23.25 -13.61
C LYS A 488 22.77 -21.93 -13.65
N GLU A 489 21.64 -21.93 -14.34
CA GLU A 489 20.69 -20.85 -14.23
C GLU A 489 19.96 -20.92 -12.88
N LEU A 490 19.57 -19.75 -12.35
CA LEU A 490 18.78 -19.67 -11.14
C LEU A 490 17.37 -20.21 -11.41
N PRO A 491 16.90 -21.20 -10.64
CA PRO A 491 15.56 -21.73 -10.78
C PRO A 491 14.49 -20.65 -10.48
N LYS A 492 13.42 -20.62 -11.28
CA LYS A 492 12.26 -19.79 -11.04
C LYS A 492 11.23 -20.55 -10.23
N VAL A 493 10.67 -19.88 -9.23
CA VAL A 493 9.54 -20.41 -8.45
C VAL A 493 8.26 -19.93 -9.10
N GLU A 494 7.52 -20.87 -9.68
CA GLU A 494 6.29 -20.60 -10.44
C GLU A 494 5.12 -21.39 -9.85
N LEU A 495 3.91 -20.95 -10.09
CA LEU A 495 2.71 -21.73 -9.81
C LEU A 495 2.64 -22.87 -10.83
N ARG A 496 2.67 -24.12 -10.37
CA ARG A 496 2.47 -25.28 -11.24
C ARG A 496 0.99 -25.67 -11.19
N GLU A 497 0.29 -25.61 -12.31
CA GLU A 497 -1.07 -26.13 -12.41
C GLU A 497 -1.05 -27.65 -12.20
N LEU A 498 -1.85 -28.12 -11.25
CA LEU A 498 -2.05 -29.56 -11.09
C LEU A 498 -2.73 -30.10 -12.34
N PRO A 499 -2.30 -31.26 -12.89
CA PRO A 499 -3.04 -31.91 -13.96
C PRO A 499 -4.49 -32.10 -13.49
N LYS A 500 -5.47 -31.64 -14.30
CA LYS A 500 -6.87 -31.89 -14.03
C LYS A 500 -7.02 -33.40 -13.87
N GLN A 501 -7.46 -33.86 -12.69
CA GLN A 501 -7.95 -35.22 -12.56
C GLN A 501 -9.07 -35.35 -13.57
N GLU A 502 -8.93 -36.24 -14.55
CA GLU A 502 -10.03 -36.66 -15.37
C GLU A 502 -11.10 -37.15 -14.39
N GLU A 503 -12.22 -36.46 -14.34
CA GLU A 503 -13.40 -36.96 -13.65
C GLU A 503 -13.70 -38.33 -14.29
N VAL A 504 -13.42 -39.39 -13.56
CA VAL A 504 -13.94 -40.70 -13.90
C VAL A 504 -15.43 -40.56 -13.79
N GLU A 505 -16.10 -40.48 -14.95
CA GLU A 505 -17.54 -40.61 -15.02
C GLU A 505 -17.88 -41.91 -14.25
N GLU A 506 -18.51 -41.76 -13.09
CA GLU A 506 -19.15 -42.86 -12.41
C GLU A 506 -20.22 -43.38 -13.38
N GLU A 507 -19.91 -44.48 -14.09
CA GLU A 507 -20.93 -45.26 -14.78
C GLU A 507 -21.99 -45.64 -13.73
N ASP A 508 -23.15 -45.08 -13.87
CA ASP A 508 -24.37 -45.45 -13.14
C ASP A 508 -24.57 -46.97 -13.26
N PHE A 509 -24.14 -47.70 -12.24
CA PHE A 509 -24.59 -49.08 -12.03
C PHE A 509 -26.07 -49.02 -11.63
N GLU A 510 -26.96 -49.12 -12.65
CA GLU A 510 -28.35 -49.51 -12.41
C GLU A 510 -28.33 -50.86 -11.65
N ALA A 511 -28.64 -50.80 -10.38
CA ALA A 511 -28.92 -51.97 -9.58
C ALA A 511 -30.20 -52.64 -10.13
N LEU A 512 -29.99 -53.67 -10.92
CA LEU A 512 -31.04 -54.64 -11.24
C LEU A 512 -31.55 -55.26 -9.94
N SER A 513 -32.70 -54.78 -9.45
CA SER A 513 -33.48 -55.47 -8.42
C SER A 513 -33.98 -56.79 -8.98
N LEU A 514 -33.28 -57.86 -8.67
CA LEU A 514 -33.83 -59.21 -8.71
C LEU A 514 -34.37 -59.50 -7.30
N PHE A 515 -35.70 -59.40 -7.17
CA PHE A 515 -36.61 -60.18 -6.33
C PHE A 515 -37.98 -59.50 -6.36
N GLU A 516 -38.78 -59.85 -7.21
CA GLU A 516 -39.94 -60.68 -7.46
C GLU A 516 -40.38 -60.63 -8.89
#